data_3392b4060ca5808dc437ba66c3de248e
#
_entry.id   3392b4060ca5808dc437ba66c3de248e
#
_cell.length_a   1.000
_cell.length_b   1.000
_cell.length_c   1.000
_cell.angle_alpha   90.00
_cell.angle_beta   90.00
_cell.angle_gamma   90.00
#
_symmetry.space_group_name_H-M   'P 1'
#
loop_
_entity.id
_entity.type
_entity.pdbx_description
1 polymer ?
#
loop_
_entity_poly.entity_id
_entity_poly.type
_entity_poly.pdbx_seq_one_letter_code
_entity_poly.pdbx_strand_id
1 'polypeptide(L)'
;MKRSIEDTPVVFIGAGNLATNLAKALYYKGFRIVQVYSRTEESARALAEKVEADYTTDLQEISKDAKLYIVSLKDAAFVELLPQITEDKQKSLLVHTAGSIPMSVWEGHAERYGVFYPMQTFSKQREVDFQEVPFFIEAKRAEDTELLKAIASTLSEKVYEADSEQRKSLHLAAVFICNFTNHMYALAADLLEKYNLPFEVMLPLIDETARKVHELAPRDAQ
;
A
#
# COMPACT_ATOMS: atom_id res chain seq x y z
N MET A 1 -7.82 31.81 0.25
CA MET A 1 -8.51 30.51 0.31
C MET A 1 -7.52 29.49 0.86
N LYS A 2 -7.85 28.76 1.92
CA LYS A 2 -7.07 27.56 2.29
C LYS A 2 -7.23 26.58 1.14
N ARG A 3 -6.14 26.14 0.53
CA ARG A 3 -6.18 25.06 -0.46
C ARG A 3 -6.70 23.81 0.25
N SER A 4 -7.65 23.13 -0.37
CA SER A 4 -8.12 21.82 0.10
C SER A 4 -6.99 20.80 0.03
N ILE A 5 -7.03 19.78 0.86
CA ILE A 5 -6.01 18.73 0.86
C ILE A 5 -6.06 17.92 -0.44
N GLU A 6 -7.24 17.83 -1.04
CA GLU A 6 -7.50 17.15 -2.31
C GLU A 6 -6.85 17.86 -3.51
N ASP A 7 -6.60 19.19 -3.40
CA ASP A 7 -5.86 19.97 -4.41
C ASP A 7 -4.36 19.60 -4.50
N THR A 8 -3.87 18.71 -3.62
CA THR A 8 -2.48 18.26 -3.62
C THR A 8 -2.21 17.37 -4.84
N PRO A 9 -1.34 17.77 -5.79
CA PRO A 9 -0.99 16.92 -6.91
C PRO A 9 -0.17 15.72 -6.43
N VAL A 10 -0.66 14.51 -6.76
CA VAL A 10 -0.08 13.23 -6.35
C VAL A 10 0.47 12.49 -7.55
N VAL A 11 1.67 11.96 -7.44
CA VAL A 11 2.27 11.01 -8.39
C VAL A 11 2.37 9.64 -7.73
N PHE A 12 1.94 8.61 -8.46
CA PHE A 12 2.16 7.22 -8.07
C PHE A 12 3.37 6.65 -8.80
N ILE A 13 4.33 6.14 -8.04
CA ILE A 13 5.49 5.41 -8.56
C ILE A 13 5.29 3.93 -8.27
N GLY A 14 4.78 3.22 -9.28
CA GLY A 14 4.31 1.84 -9.22
C GLY A 14 2.83 1.71 -9.56
N ALA A 15 2.47 0.62 -10.26
CA ALA A 15 1.10 0.27 -10.65
C ALA A 15 0.77 -1.20 -10.28
N GLY A 16 1.27 -1.64 -9.11
CA GLY A 16 0.97 -2.94 -8.51
C GLY A 16 -0.43 -2.99 -7.88
N ASN A 17 -0.72 -4.09 -7.18
CA ASN A 17 -2.02 -4.31 -6.55
C ASN A 17 -2.38 -3.19 -5.55
N LEU A 18 -1.46 -2.85 -4.64
CA LEU A 18 -1.66 -1.79 -3.65
C LEU A 18 -1.82 -0.43 -4.34
N ALA A 19 -0.88 -0.04 -5.23
CA ALA A 19 -0.93 1.22 -5.94
C ALA A 19 -2.26 1.41 -6.68
N THR A 20 -2.73 0.36 -7.36
CA THR A 20 -4.00 0.40 -8.12
C THR A 20 -5.20 0.67 -7.21
N ASN A 21 -5.29 -0.01 -6.08
CA ASN A 21 -6.39 0.17 -5.14
C ASN A 21 -6.31 1.55 -4.46
N LEU A 22 -5.13 1.94 -3.99
CA LEU A 22 -4.93 3.19 -3.27
C LEU A 22 -5.14 4.42 -4.17
N ALA A 23 -4.60 4.41 -5.39
CA ALA A 23 -4.77 5.50 -6.33
C ALA A 23 -6.26 5.70 -6.70
N LYS A 24 -6.99 4.62 -6.96
CA LYS A 24 -8.44 4.67 -7.18
C LYS A 24 -9.18 5.25 -5.99
N ALA A 25 -8.86 4.78 -4.78
CA ALA A 25 -9.53 5.25 -3.56
C ALA A 25 -9.29 6.75 -3.33
N LEU A 26 -8.07 7.25 -3.52
CA LEU A 26 -7.76 8.68 -3.43
C LEU A 26 -8.46 9.47 -4.54
N TYR A 27 -8.45 8.98 -5.78
CA TYR A 27 -9.15 9.62 -6.90
C TYR A 27 -10.65 9.79 -6.63
N TYR A 28 -11.33 8.75 -6.13
CA TYR A 28 -12.75 8.83 -5.77
C TYR A 28 -13.05 9.75 -4.58
N LYS A 29 -12.05 10.07 -3.77
CA LYS A 29 -12.13 11.11 -2.72
C LYS A 29 -11.79 12.51 -3.23
N GLY A 30 -11.57 12.67 -4.53
CA GLY A 30 -11.32 13.96 -5.17
C GLY A 30 -9.86 14.37 -5.25
N PHE A 31 -8.92 13.49 -4.85
CA PHE A 31 -7.48 13.79 -5.00
C PHE A 31 -7.07 13.80 -6.47
N ARG A 32 -6.25 14.78 -6.82
CA ARG A 32 -5.71 14.92 -8.15
C ARG A 32 -4.48 14.02 -8.33
N ILE A 33 -4.67 12.86 -8.97
CA ILE A 33 -3.55 12.03 -9.43
C ILE A 33 -3.06 12.61 -10.75
N VAL A 34 -1.82 13.08 -10.80
CA VAL A 34 -1.30 13.76 -12.00
C VAL A 34 -0.54 12.83 -12.93
N GLN A 35 0.12 11.82 -12.37
CA GLN A 35 0.88 10.86 -13.18
C GLN A 35 1.05 9.52 -12.46
N VAL A 36 1.13 8.47 -13.26
CA VAL A 36 1.46 7.10 -12.83
C VAL A 36 2.72 6.64 -13.56
N TYR A 37 3.72 6.21 -12.80
CA TYR A 37 4.89 5.52 -13.33
C TYR A 37 4.77 4.01 -13.13
N SER A 38 5.10 3.21 -14.13
CA SER A 38 5.36 1.78 -13.97
C SER A 38 6.39 1.31 -14.98
N ARG A 39 7.14 0.26 -14.64
CA ARG A 39 8.13 -0.36 -15.53
C ARG A 39 7.54 -0.87 -16.85
N THR A 40 6.26 -1.26 -16.86
CA THR A 40 5.55 -1.72 -18.06
C THR A 40 4.49 -0.72 -18.46
N GLU A 41 4.41 -0.40 -19.74
CA GLU A 41 3.42 0.53 -20.30
C GLU A 41 1.99 0.07 -20.01
N GLU A 42 1.72 -1.22 -20.21
CA GLU A 42 0.41 -1.81 -19.92
C GLU A 42 -0.09 -1.50 -18.50
N SER A 43 0.78 -1.69 -17.48
CA SER A 43 0.40 -1.44 -16.09
C SER A 43 0.27 0.05 -15.77
N ALA A 44 1.18 0.90 -16.33
CA ALA A 44 1.14 2.33 -16.12
C ALA A 44 -0.15 2.92 -16.71
N ARG A 45 -0.43 2.61 -17.97
CA ARG A 45 -1.61 3.05 -18.71
C ARG A 45 -2.90 2.56 -18.06
N ALA A 46 -2.99 1.27 -17.73
CA ALA A 46 -4.20 0.69 -17.14
C ALA A 46 -4.58 1.31 -15.80
N LEU A 47 -3.62 1.80 -15.00
CA LEU A 47 -3.91 2.54 -13.78
C LEU A 47 -4.22 4.00 -14.08
N ALA A 48 -3.45 4.65 -14.93
CA ALA A 48 -3.63 6.06 -15.30
C ALA A 48 -5.03 6.33 -15.88
N GLU A 49 -5.53 5.47 -16.77
CA GLU A 49 -6.87 5.55 -17.33
C GLU A 49 -7.97 5.49 -16.25
N LYS A 50 -7.75 4.77 -15.14
CA LYS A 50 -8.73 4.66 -14.03
C LYS A 50 -8.79 5.87 -13.11
N VAL A 51 -7.76 6.71 -13.14
CA VAL A 51 -7.61 7.87 -12.26
C VAL A 51 -7.42 9.18 -13.05
N GLU A 52 -7.69 9.13 -14.36
CA GLU A 52 -7.62 10.27 -15.29
C GLU A 52 -6.27 11.01 -15.21
N ALA A 53 -5.17 10.25 -15.15
CA ALA A 53 -3.81 10.75 -15.01
C ALA A 53 -2.97 10.49 -16.27
N ASP A 54 -1.86 11.22 -16.39
CA ASP A 54 -0.81 10.87 -17.35
C ASP A 54 -0.05 9.61 -16.89
N TYR A 55 0.70 9.00 -17.80
CA TYR A 55 1.58 7.88 -17.44
C TYR A 55 2.94 7.96 -18.11
N THR A 56 3.92 7.32 -17.51
CA THR A 56 5.25 7.12 -18.11
C THR A 56 5.87 5.79 -17.67
N THR A 57 6.80 5.30 -18.47
CA THR A 57 7.68 4.16 -18.14
C THR A 57 9.11 4.60 -17.89
N ASP A 58 9.41 5.90 -18.04
CA ASP A 58 10.73 6.49 -17.81
C ASP A 58 10.75 7.26 -16.48
N LEU A 59 11.69 6.92 -15.60
CA LEU A 59 11.88 7.61 -14.32
C LEU A 59 12.27 9.08 -14.47
N GLN A 60 12.94 9.44 -15.58
CA GLN A 60 13.34 10.81 -15.85
C GLN A 60 12.17 11.69 -16.30
N GLU A 61 11.10 11.09 -16.81
CA GLU A 61 9.88 11.78 -17.23
C GLU A 61 8.86 11.92 -16.09
N ILE A 62 9.17 11.44 -14.88
CA ILE A 62 8.29 11.64 -13.73
C ILE A 62 8.16 13.13 -13.45
N SER A 63 6.91 13.62 -13.41
CA SER A 63 6.58 15.01 -13.12
C SER A 63 7.31 15.50 -11.87
N LYS A 64 7.96 16.68 -11.97
CA LYS A 64 8.71 17.32 -10.87
C LYS A 64 7.85 18.28 -10.05
N ASP A 65 6.63 18.57 -10.51
CA ASP A 65 5.74 19.59 -9.93
C ASP A 65 4.73 19.02 -8.92
N ALA A 66 4.75 17.71 -8.68
CA ALA A 66 3.90 17.10 -7.68
C ALA A 66 4.39 17.42 -6.26
N LYS A 67 3.46 17.46 -5.31
CA LYS A 67 3.76 17.73 -3.90
C LYS A 67 3.89 16.47 -3.07
N LEU A 68 3.24 15.40 -3.51
CA LEU A 68 3.28 14.10 -2.87
C LEU A 68 3.60 13.02 -3.92
N TYR A 69 4.60 12.22 -3.62
CA TYR A 69 4.97 11.04 -4.40
C TYR A 69 4.76 9.80 -3.54
N ILE A 70 3.89 8.91 -3.99
CA ILE A 70 3.60 7.63 -3.32
C ILE A 70 4.33 6.53 -4.07
N VAL A 71 5.38 6.00 -3.45
CA VAL A 71 6.21 4.92 -4.02
C VAL A 71 5.68 3.57 -3.55
N SER A 72 5.16 2.79 -4.48
CA SER A 72 4.57 1.47 -4.26
C SER A 72 5.21 0.44 -5.20
N LEU A 73 6.48 0.18 -4.98
CA LEU A 73 7.30 -0.78 -5.71
C LEU A 73 7.59 -2.01 -4.84
N LYS A 74 8.10 -3.07 -5.47
CA LYS A 74 8.70 -4.19 -4.72
C LYS A 74 9.96 -3.69 -4.00
N ASP A 75 10.22 -4.19 -2.79
CA ASP A 75 11.30 -3.72 -1.91
C ASP A 75 12.67 -3.61 -2.60
N ALA A 76 13.08 -4.65 -3.32
CA ALA A 76 14.38 -4.63 -4.03
C ALA A 76 14.43 -3.55 -5.13
N ALA A 77 13.37 -3.39 -5.91
CA ALA A 77 13.30 -2.38 -6.96
C ALA A 77 13.23 -0.96 -6.38
N PHE A 78 12.58 -0.77 -5.24
CA PHE A 78 12.52 0.52 -4.58
C PHE A 78 13.92 0.98 -4.14
N VAL A 79 14.67 0.12 -3.46
CA VAL A 79 16.03 0.45 -2.99
C VAL A 79 16.97 0.74 -4.18
N GLU A 80 16.90 -0.06 -5.23
CA GLU A 80 17.72 0.11 -6.43
C GLU A 80 17.44 1.44 -7.16
N LEU A 81 16.17 1.81 -7.28
CA LEU A 81 15.74 2.97 -8.04
C LEU A 81 15.67 4.27 -7.22
N LEU A 82 15.93 4.20 -5.92
CA LEU A 82 15.80 5.31 -5.00
C LEU A 82 16.51 6.61 -5.46
N PRO A 83 17.77 6.59 -5.93
CA PRO A 83 18.45 7.80 -6.42
C PRO A 83 17.71 8.46 -7.60
N GLN A 84 17.20 7.67 -8.54
CA GLN A 84 16.48 8.16 -9.71
C GLN A 84 15.08 8.69 -9.35
N ILE A 85 14.40 8.01 -8.41
CA ILE A 85 13.09 8.44 -7.91
C ILE A 85 13.16 9.80 -7.24
N THR A 86 14.25 10.10 -6.51
CA THR A 86 14.39 11.32 -5.72
C THR A 86 15.02 12.48 -6.48
N GLU A 87 15.57 12.24 -7.68
CA GLU A 87 16.21 13.26 -8.49
C GLU A 87 15.26 14.43 -8.78
N ASP A 88 15.70 15.65 -8.47
CA ASP A 88 14.95 16.92 -8.60
C ASP A 88 13.62 17.00 -7.80
N LYS A 89 13.40 16.10 -6.84
CA LYS A 89 12.16 16.03 -6.03
C LYS A 89 12.40 16.16 -4.52
N GLN A 90 13.62 16.49 -4.11
CA GLN A 90 14.04 16.45 -2.69
C GLN A 90 13.19 17.32 -1.76
N LYS A 91 12.56 18.39 -2.27
CA LYS A 91 11.69 19.29 -1.49
C LYS A 91 10.23 18.85 -1.42
N SER A 92 9.85 17.90 -2.24
CA SER A 92 8.51 17.31 -2.22
C SER A 92 8.41 16.25 -1.12
N LEU A 93 7.20 15.92 -0.70
CA LEU A 93 6.99 14.82 0.23
C LEU A 93 7.01 13.49 -0.53
N LEU A 94 7.99 12.64 -0.22
CA LEU A 94 8.12 11.30 -0.76
C LEU A 94 7.76 10.27 0.31
N VAL A 95 6.84 9.37 0.01
CA VAL A 95 6.45 8.30 0.92
C VAL A 95 6.50 6.95 0.23
N HIS A 96 6.86 5.91 0.98
CA HIS A 96 6.69 4.55 0.49
C HIS A 96 5.55 3.83 1.21
N THR A 97 5.08 2.74 0.61
CA THR A 97 3.97 1.94 1.14
C THR A 97 4.44 0.56 1.64
N ALA A 98 5.73 0.36 1.86
CA ALA A 98 6.29 -0.91 2.29
C ALA A 98 6.20 -1.10 3.81
N GLY A 99 5.77 -2.29 4.24
CA GLY A 99 5.74 -2.65 5.66
C GLY A 99 7.11 -3.02 6.23
N SER A 100 8.00 -3.58 5.39
CA SER A 100 9.32 -4.13 5.77
C SER A 100 10.44 -3.10 5.70
N ILE A 101 10.35 -2.06 4.85
CA ILE A 101 11.42 -1.08 4.63
C ILE A 101 11.35 0.03 5.70
N PRO A 102 12.46 0.35 6.38
CA PRO A 102 12.47 1.42 7.36
C PRO A 102 12.40 2.80 6.69
N MET A 103 11.84 3.78 7.40
CA MET A 103 11.77 5.17 6.91
C MET A 103 13.17 5.76 6.61
N SER A 104 14.18 5.31 7.32
CA SER A 104 15.57 5.77 7.13
C SER A 104 16.15 5.50 5.73
N VAL A 105 15.49 4.66 4.92
CA VAL A 105 15.88 4.45 3.51
C VAL A 105 15.93 5.77 2.71
N TRP A 106 15.14 6.76 3.11
CA TRP A 106 15.11 8.08 2.48
C TRP A 106 16.26 9.02 2.88
N GLU A 107 17.00 8.69 3.93
CA GLU A 107 18.07 9.56 4.45
C GLU A 107 19.15 9.81 3.39
N GLY A 108 19.53 11.07 3.24
CA GLY A 108 20.46 11.50 2.19
C GLY A 108 19.86 11.66 0.80
N HIS A 109 18.61 11.19 0.57
CA HIS A 109 17.94 11.26 -0.73
C HIS A 109 16.81 12.29 -0.79
N ALA A 110 16.12 12.57 0.32
CA ALA A 110 15.02 13.50 0.38
C ALA A 110 15.05 14.35 1.65
N GLU A 111 14.50 15.57 1.58
CA GLU A 111 14.36 16.47 2.74
C GLU A 111 13.05 16.20 3.51
N ARG A 112 12.00 15.85 2.79
CA ARG A 112 10.66 15.54 3.30
C ARG A 112 10.27 14.14 2.89
N TYR A 113 10.12 13.26 3.86
CA TYR A 113 9.83 11.87 3.57
C TYR A 113 9.08 11.19 4.72
N GLY A 114 8.49 10.04 4.37
CA GLY A 114 7.74 9.24 5.33
C GLY A 114 7.31 7.90 4.77
N VAL A 115 6.35 7.33 5.47
CA VAL A 115 5.70 6.07 5.15
C VAL A 115 4.20 6.26 5.20
N PHE A 116 3.51 5.71 4.21
CA PHE A 116 2.06 5.69 4.10
C PHE A 116 1.63 4.25 3.85
N TYR A 117 1.48 3.48 4.94
CA TYR A 117 1.30 2.02 4.86
C TYR A 117 -0.14 1.59 5.18
N PRO A 118 -0.99 1.34 4.17
CA PRO A 118 -2.26 0.65 4.37
C PRO A 118 -2.00 -0.85 4.54
N MET A 119 -2.38 -1.40 5.68
CA MET A 119 -2.15 -2.80 6.01
C MET A 119 -3.35 -3.66 5.58
N GLN A 120 -3.27 -4.23 4.40
CA GLN A 120 -4.27 -5.13 3.82
C GLN A 120 -3.63 -6.04 2.76
N THR A 121 -4.33 -7.12 2.41
CA THR A 121 -4.03 -7.92 1.22
C THR A 121 -4.71 -7.30 0.01
N PHE A 122 -3.94 -6.93 -1.01
CA PHE A 122 -4.45 -6.27 -2.21
C PHE A 122 -4.37 -7.17 -3.44
N SER A 123 -5.43 -7.15 -4.25
CA SER A 123 -5.43 -7.69 -5.61
C SER A 123 -6.07 -6.70 -6.57
N LYS A 124 -5.70 -6.75 -7.87
CA LYS A 124 -6.28 -5.86 -8.88
C LYS A 124 -7.73 -6.24 -9.24
N GLN A 125 -8.10 -7.49 -9.00
CA GLN A 125 -9.39 -8.08 -9.37
C GLN A 125 -10.45 -7.87 -8.29
N ARG A 126 -10.06 -7.51 -7.07
CA ARG A 126 -10.96 -7.35 -5.94
C ARG A 126 -10.88 -5.93 -5.41
N GLU A 127 -12.02 -5.27 -5.34
CA GLU A 127 -12.11 -3.96 -4.68
C GLU A 127 -11.97 -4.11 -3.18
N VAL A 128 -11.24 -3.17 -2.58
CA VAL A 128 -11.01 -3.10 -1.13
C VAL A 128 -11.79 -1.92 -0.57
N ASP A 129 -12.61 -2.18 0.42
CA ASP A 129 -13.21 -1.12 1.23
C ASP A 129 -12.14 -0.57 2.18
N PHE A 130 -11.67 0.64 1.88
CA PHE A 130 -10.64 1.29 2.67
C PHE A 130 -11.13 1.75 4.05
N GLN A 131 -12.42 1.85 4.32
CA GLN A 131 -12.93 2.29 5.62
C GLN A 131 -12.45 1.38 6.76
N GLU A 132 -12.27 0.08 6.46
CA GLU A 132 -11.81 -0.92 7.41
C GLU A 132 -10.29 -1.14 7.39
N VAL A 133 -9.56 -0.52 6.48
CA VAL A 133 -8.11 -0.72 6.34
C VAL A 133 -7.35 0.15 7.34
N PRO A 134 -6.57 -0.42 8.26
CA PRO A 134 -5.69 0.38 9.11
C PRO A 134 -4.54 0.96 8.30
N PHE A 135 -4.30 2.27 8.51
CA PHE A 135 -3.15 2.98 7.97
C PHE A 135 -2.13 3.23 9.06
N PHE A 136 -0.87 2.95 8.77
CA PHE A 136 0.24 3.26 9.66
C PHE A 136 1.12 4.32 9.02
N ILE A 137 1.30 5.44 9.73
CA ILE A 137 1.94 6.66 9.24
C ILE A 137 3.22 6.90 10.03
N GLU A 138 4.27 7.25 9.32
CA GLU A 138 5.54 7.72 9.86
C GLU A 138 6.08 8.83 8.96
N ALA A 139 6.55 9.95 9.52
CA ALA A 139 7.22 10.97 8.72
C ALA A 139 8.33 11.66 9.51
N LYS A 140 9.32 12.20 8.79
CA LYS A 140 10.45 12.92 9.39
C LYS A 140 10.02 14.20 10.11
N ARG A 141 9.00 14.89 9.59
CA ARG A 141 8.49 16.16 10.13
C ARG A 141 7.09 15.98 10.67
N ALA A 142 6.79 16.57 11.80
CA ALA A 142 5.46 16.53 12.40
C ALA A 142 4.37 17.08 11.45
N GLU A 143 4.66 18.13 10.69
CA GLU A 143 3.73 18.70 9.70
C GLU A 143 3.40 17.69 8.59
N ASP A 144 4.36 16.87 8.17
CA ASP A 144 4.16 15.82 7.17
C ASP A 144 3.38 14.64 7.76
N THR A 145 3.60 14.30 9.03
CA THR A 145 2.80 13.30 9.75
C THR A 145 1.32 13.72 9.77
N GLU A 146 1.02 14.96 10.16
CA GLU A 146 -0.36 15.46 10.19
C GLU A 146 -0.99 15.51 8.78
N LEU A 147 -0.23 15.88 7.76
CA LEU A 147 -0.69 15.86 6.38
C LEU A 147 -1.05 14.43 5.94
N LEU A 148 -0.17 13.46 6.18
CA LEU A 148 -0.40 12.06 5.80
C LEU A 148 -1.57 11.45 6.59
N LYS A 149 -1.71 11.76 7.87
CA LYS A 149 -2.86 11.35 8.69
C LYS A 149 -4.17 11.93 8.14
N ALA A 150 -4.17 13.20 7.76
CA ALA A 150 -5.34 13.84 7.17
C ALA A 150 -5.72 13.20 5.83
N ILE A 151 -4.75 12.85 4.97
CA ILE A 151 -5.00 12.10 3.73
C ILE A 151 -5.57 10.70 4.04
N ALA A 152 -4.96 9.95 4.94
CA ALA A 152 -5.42 8.61 5.32
C ALA A 152 -6.84 8.65 5.91
N SER A 153 -7.16 9.67 6.71
CA SER A 153 -8.48 9.84 7.33
C SER A 153 -9.62 10.13 6.34
N THR A 154 -9.30 10.54 5.10
CA THR A 154 -10.32 10.59 4.03
C THR A 154 -10.74 9.21 3.55
N LEU A 155 -9.90 8.20 3.78
CA LEU A 155 -10.10 6.83 3.31
C LEU A 155 -10.56 5.91 4.45
N SER A 156 -10.03 6.06 5.66
CA SER A 156 -10.24 5.14 6.78
C SER A 156 -10.36 5.89 8.12
N GLU A 157 -11.16 5.33 9.02
CA GLU A 157 -11.22 5.78 10.42
C GLU A 157 -10.07 5.19 11.27
N LYS A 158 -9.33 4.21 10.75
CA LYS A 158 -8.27 3.46 11.44
C LYS A 158 -6.88 3.99 11.04
N VAL A 159 -6.51 5.18 11.52
CA VAL A 159 -5.23 5.82 11.21
C VAL A 159 -4.37 5.90 12.48
N TYR A 160 -3.19 5.31 12.40
CA TYR A 160 -2.25 5.17 13.52
C TYR A 160 -0.87 5.71 13.14
N GLU A 161 -0.14 6.20 14.12
CA GLU A 161 1.29 6.42 14.00
C GLU A 161 2.03 5.14 14.41
N ALA A 162 3.03 4.74 13.63
CA ALA A 162 3.90 3.63 13.97
C ALA A 162 5.29 3.86 13.40
N ASP A 163 6.31 3.71 14.23
CA ASP A 163 7.69 3.76 13.79
C ASP A 163 8.07 2.54 12.92
N SER A 164 9.26 2.57 12.36
CA SER A 164 9.74 1.53 11.44
C SER A 164 9.81 0.15 12.10
N GLU A 165 10.15 0.03 13.39
CA GLU A 165 10.22 -1.25 14.10
C GLU A 165 8.82 -1.79 14.42
N GLN A 166 7.92 -0.92 14.86
CA GLN A 166 6.52 -1.28 15.07
C GLN A 166 5.87 -1.74 13.77
N ARG A 167 6.08 -0.99 12.67
CA ARG A 167 5.53 -1.34 11.35
C ARG A 167 6.08 -2.66 10.83
N LYS A 168 7.39 -2.92 10.99
CA LYS A 168 8.00 -4.19 10.63
C LYS A 168 7.39 -5.36 11.40
N SER A 169 7.15 -5.18 12.70
CA SER A 169 6.50 -6.19 13.53
C SER A 169 5.05 -6.43 13.11
N LEU A 170 4.29 -5.38 12.81
CA LEU A 170 2.93 -5.47 12.26
C LEU A 170 2.92 -6.21 10.91
N HIS A 171 3.86 -5.86 10.03
CA HIS A 171 3.97 -6.53 8.73
C HIS A 171 4.31 -8.02 8.88
N LEU A 172 5.23 -8.37 9.79
CA LEU A 172 5.56 -9.78 10.08
C LEU A 172 4.35 -10.54 10.63
N ALA A 173 3.58 -9.93 11.54
CA ALA A 173 2.34 -10.53 12.02
C ALA A 173 1.33 -10.74 10.88
N ALA A 174 1.20 -9.77 9.97
CA ALA A 174 0.33 -9.89 8.79
C ALA A 174 0.79 -11.02 7.86
N VAL A 175 2.10 -11.26 7.71
CA VAL A 175 2.62 -12.41 6.96
C VAL A 175 2.14 -13.73 7.56
N PHE A 176 2.15 -13.87 8.89
CA PHE A 176 1.65 -15.09 9.54
C PHE A 176 0.15 -15.29 9.27
N ILE A 177 -0.68 -14.27 9.51
CA ILE A 177 -2.13 -14.41 9.41
C ILE A 177 -2.68 -14.41 7.98
N CYS A 178 -1.90 -13.96 6.99
CA CYS A 178 -2.31 -13.91 5.58
C CYS A 178 -1.51 -14.88 4.71
N ASN A 179 -0.20 -14.66 4.57
CA ASN A 179 0.61 -15.39 3.61
C ASN A 179 0.79 -16.86 3.99
N PHE A 180 1.13 -17.14 5.26
CA PHE A 180 1.23 -18.52 5.72
C PHE A 180 -0.12 -19.24 5.72
N THR A 181 -1.19 -18.56 6.12
CA THR A 181 -2.53 -19.11 6.06
C THR A 181 -2.92 -19.49 4.63
N ASN A 182 -2.68 -18.60 3.65
CA ASN A 182 -2.91 -18.92 2.24
C ASN A 182 -2.05 -20.09 1.75
N HIS A 183 -0.81 -20.18 2.22
CA HIS A 183 0.04 -21.33 1.88
C HIS A 183 -0.52 -22.65 2.45
N MET A 184 -1.04 -22.62 3.67
CA MET A 184 -1.71 -23.79 4.26
C MET A 184 -2.96 -24.19 3.46
N TYR A 185 -3.74 -23.23 2.96
CA TYR A 185 -4.87 -23.51 2.06
C TYR A 185 -4.42 -24.16 0.75
N ALA A 186 -3.32 -23.70 0.16
CA ALA A 186 -2.77 -24.31 -1.05
C ALA A 186 -2.36 -25.77 -0.81
N LEU A 187 -1.66 -26.05 0.29
CA LEU A 187 -1.29 -27.43 0.67
C LEU A 187 -2.52 -28.32 0.92
N ALA A 188 -3.57 -27.78 1.53
CA ALA A 188 -4.82 -28.49 1.73
C ALA A 188 -5.52 -28.79 0.39
N ALA A 189 -5.54 -27.83 -0.53
CA ALA A 189 -6.09 -28.02 -1.87
C ALA A 189 -5.35 -29.13 -2.64
N ASP A 190 -4.00 -29.10 -2.64
CA ASP A 190 -3.17 -30.13 -3.27
C ASP A 190 -3.40 -31.54 -2.67
N LEU A 191 -3.67 -31.60 -1.36
CA LEU A 191 -4.00 -32.86 -0.70
C LEU A 191 -5.35 -33.41 -1.13
N LEU A 192 -6.38 -32.57 -1.19
CA LEU A 192 -7.74 -32.93 -1.57
C LEU A 192 -7.81 -33.36 -3.05
N GLU A 193 -7.07 -32.69 -3.94
CA GLU A 193 -7.00 -33.02 -5.36
C GLU A 193 -6.56 -34.48 -5.59
N LYS A 194 -5.60 -34.99 -4.79
CA LYS A 194 -5.14 -36.39 -4.88
C LYS A 194 -6.25 -37.42 -4.66
N TYR A 195 -7.31 -37.03 -3.95
CA TYR A 195 -8.46 -37.88 -3.64
C TYR A 195 -9.73 -37.47 -4.39
N ASN A 196 -9.60 -36.60 -5.42
CA ASN A 196 -10.72 -36.06 -6.19
C ASN A 196 -11.80 -35.38 -5.32
N LEU A 197 -11.39 -34.69 -4.25
CA LEU A 197 -12.27 -33.93 -3.39
C LEU A 197 -12.15 -32.43 -3.70
N PRO A 198 -13.26 -31.70 -3.86
CA PRO A 198 -13.22 -30.26 -4.15
C PRO A 198 -12.81 -29.48 -2.92
N PHE A 199 -12.00 -28.41 -3.10
CA PHE A 199 -11.54 -27.57 -2.01
C PHE A 199 -12.68 -26.82 -1.30
N GLU A 200 -13.77 -26.57 -2.01
CA GLU A 200 -14.95 -25.84 -1.53
C GLU A 200 -15.57 -26.47 -0.28
N VAL A 201 -15.38 -27.78 -0.06
CA VAL A 201 -15.88 -28.46 1.16
C VAL A 201 -15.21 -27.97 2.43
N MET A 202 -14.05 -27.28 2.32
CA MET A 202 -13.32 -26.70 3.44
C MET A 202 -13.74 -25.26 3.77
N LEU A 203 -14.46 -24.55 2.88
CA LEU A 203 -14.82 -23.14 3.10
C LEU A 203 -15.57 -22.90 4.42
N PRO A 204 -16.57 -23.74 4.82
CA PRO A 204 -17.25 -23.53 6.09
C PRO A 204 -16.31 -23.65 7.31
N LEU A 205 -15.29 -24.55 7.22
CA LEU A 205 -14.30 -24.71 8.29
C LEU A 205 -13.33 -23.53 8.38
N ILE A 206 -12.94 -22.99 7.22
CA ILE A 206 -12.11 -21.76 7.13
C ILE A 206 -12.85 -20.60 7.78
N ASP A 207 -14.12 -20.38 7.43
CA ASP A 207 -14.94 -19.32 7.96
C ASP A 207 -15.13 -19.44 9.48
N GLU A 208 -15.35 -20.67 9.98
CA GLU A 208 -15.49 -20.92 11.42
C GLU A 208 -14.18 -20.66 12.15
N THR A 209 -13.06 -21.11 11.60
CA THR A 209 -11.72 -20.86 12.18
C THR A 209 -11.42 -19.35 12.26
N ALA A 210 -11.77 -18.59 11.23
CA ALA A 210 -11.60 -17.15 11.22
C ALA A 210 -12.54 -16.46 12.24
N ARG A 211 -13.79 -16.92 12.38
CA ARG A 211 -14.74 -16.37 13.36
C ARG A 211 -14.31 -16.60 14.80
N LYS A 212 -13.76 -17.78 15.12
CA LYS A 212 -13.29 -18.08 16.48
C LYS A 212 -12.30 -17.06 17.04
N VAL A 213 -11.38 -16.53 16.21
CA VAL A 213 -10.39 -15.54 16.69
C VAL A 213 -10.98 -14.15 16.93
N HIS A 214 -12.23 -13.88 16.56
CA HIS A 214 -12.96 -12.67 16.98
C HIS A 214 -13.55 -12.78 18.37
N GLU A 215 -13.79 -13.99 18.86
CA GLU A 215 -14.47 -14.27 20.14
C GLU A 215 -13.51 -14.82 21.19
N LEU A 216 -12.49 -15.55 20.77
CA LEU A 216 -11.51 -16.22 21.62
C LEU A 216 -10.10 -15.69 21.35
N ALA A 217 -9.24 -15.70 22.37
CA ALA A 217 -7.82 -15.44 22.14
C ALA A 217 -7.23 -16.52 21.18
N PRO A 218 -6.30 -16.16 20.28
CA PRO A 218 -5.77 -17.13 19.31
C PRO A 218 -5.22 -18.42 19.92
N ARG A 219 -4.70 -18.37 21.16
CA ARG A 219 -4.19 -19.57 21.87
C ARG A 219 -5.31 -20.48 22.38
N ASP A 220 -6.51 -19.95 22.54
CA ASP A 220 -7.68 -20.67 23.09
C ASP A 220 -8.65 -21.10 21.97
N ALA A 221 -8.38 -20.70 20.72
CA ALA A 221 -9.21 -20.95 19.55
C ALA A 221 -8.93 -22.32 18.87
N GLN A 222 -8.06 -23.14 19.45
CA GLN A 222 -7.71 -24.47 18.93
C GLN A 222 -8.72 -25.55 19.35
#